data_6c4025d03e9bee35fde04ec6f07414ee
#
_entry.id   6c4025d03e9bee35fde04ec6f07414ee
#
_cell.length_a   1.000
_cell.length_b   1.000
_cell.length_c   1.000
_cell.angle_alpha   90.00
_cell.angle_beta   90.00
_cell.angle_gamma   90.00
#
_symmetry.space_group_name_H-M   'P 1'
#
loop_
_entity.id
_entity.type
_entity.pdbx_description
1 polymer ?
#
loop_
_entity_poly.entity_id
_entity_poly.type
_entity_poly.pdbx_seq_one_letter_code
_entity_poly.pdbx_strand_id
1 'polypeptide(L)'
;MYKRQVTVREALIRSLNTVAWQILEDIGIDYGLDYLGEMQFQKLTYVDNNVPSLSIGGFTNGVRVVDMAKGYSTLANGGVYNDRTCIIKIEHEHDGELTKDLKPSAHQVYRDDSAFMLTDVLKGTFTAAYGTGQGLGLDNDMPAAGKTGTTNSSKDTWFCGYTRYYTTAIWVGYDIPRNMPGIYGCLLYTSPSPRD
;
A
#
# COMPACT_ATOMS: atom_id res chain seq x y z
N MET A 1 34.15 -12.99 -2.56
CA MET A 1 33.38 -11.76 -2.48
C MET A 1 32.17 -12.04 -1.56
N TYR A 2 32.23 -11.61 -0.32
CA TYR A 2 31.10 -11.80 0.62
C TYR A 2 29.91 -11.00 0.13
N LYS A 3 28.83 -11.68 -0.27
CA LYS A 3 27.55 -11.01 -0.54
C LYS A 3 27.11 -10.34 0.75
N ARG A 4 26.93 -9.02 0.73
CA ARG A 4 26.51 -8.25 1.88
C ARG A 4 25.09 -8.73 2.25
N GLN A 5 24.97 -9.38 3.39
CA GLN A 5 23.67 -9.79 3.92
C GLN A 5 22.93 -8.56 4.44
N VAL A 6 21.63 -8.53 4.22
CA VAL A 6 20.73 -7.50 4.75
C VAL A 6 19.58 -8.19 5.48
N THR A 7 19.03 -7.53 6.50
CA THR A 7 17.82 -8.02 7.14
C THR A 7 16.61 -7.73 6.26
N VAL A 8 15.52 -8.50 6.42
CA VAL A 8 14.23 -8.22 5.73
C VAL A 8 13.74 -6.81 6.05
N ARG A 9 13.91 -6.35 7.31
CA ARG A 9 13.61 -4.98 7.73
C ARG A 9 14.38 -3.95 6.89
N GLU A 10 15.68 -4.08 6.80
CA GLU A 10 16.51 -3.17 6.01
C GLU A 10 16.12 -3.20 4.53
N ALA A 11 15.89 -4.39 3.99
CA ALA A 11 15.51 -4.57 2.59
C ALA A 11 14.19 -3.87 2.25
N LEU A 12 13.17 -3.97 3.12
CA LEU A 12 11.90 -3.31 2.92
C LEU A 12 12.02 -1.77 3.03
N ILE A 13 12.73 -1.28 4.03
CA ILE A 13 12.96 0.15 4.24
C ILE A 13 13.70 0.77 3.05
N ARG A 14 14.70 0.08 2.50
CA ARG A 14 15.48 0.49 1.32
C ARG A 14 14.82 0.17 0.00
N SER A 15 13.68 -0.53 0.02
CA SER A 15 12.97 -0.95 -1.20
C SER A 15 13.82 -1.83 -2.14
N LEU A 16 14.48 -2.86 -1.61
CA LEU A 16 15.35 -3.75 -2.38
C LEU A 16 14.53 -4.80 -3.13
N ASN A 17 14.38 -4.64 -4.43
CA ASN A 17 13.58 -5.51 -5.30
C ASN A 17 14.03 -6.97 -5.29
N THR A 18 15.34 -7.22 -5.25
CA THR A 18 15.89 -8.59 -5.24
C THR A 18 15.51 -9.38 -4.01
N VAL A 19 15.37 -8.72 -2.86
CA VAL A 19 14.93 -9.36 -1.61
C VAL A 19 13.41 -9.58 -1.61
N ALA A 20 12.64 -8.63 -2.13
CA ALA A 20 11.19 -8.81 -2.30
C ALA A 20 10.88 -10.00 -3.21
N TRP A 21 11.61 -10.15 -4.30
CA TRP A 21 11.51 -11.30 -5.19
C TRP A 21 11.81 -12.59 -4.45
N GLN A 22 12.98 -12.69 -3.80
CA GLN A 22 13.37 -13.91 -3.09
C GLN A 22 12.34 -14.31 -2.03
N ILE A 23 11.81 -13.35 -1.27
CA ILE A 23 10.79 -13.63 -0.26
C ILE A 23 9.51 -14.19 -0.90
N LEU A 24 9.02 -13.60 -2.00
CA LEU A 24 7.81 -14.11 -2.65
C LEU A 24 8.04 -15.50 -3.27
N GLU A 25 9.24 -15.76 -3.79
CA GLU A 25 9.61 -17.08 -4.28
C GLU A 25 9.63 -18.11 -3.16
N ASP A 26 10.20 -17.77 -2.00
CA ASP A 26 10.32 -18.66 -0.84
C ASP A 26 8.95 -18.99 -0.21
N ILE A 27 8.02 -18.04 -0.14
CA ILE A 27 6.68 -18.25 0.43
C ILE A 27 5.67 -18.83 -0.58
N GLY A 28 5.94 -18.70 -1.86
CA GLY A 28 5.06 -19.11 -2.96
C GLY A 28 4.13 -18.01 -3.43
N ILE A 29 4.02 -17.89 -4.74
CA ILE A 29 3.25 -16.82 -5.39
C ILE A 29 1.75 -16.96 -5.15
N ASP A 30 1.22 -18.18 -5.15
CA ASP A 30 -0.20 -18.45 -4.91
C ASP A 30 -0.61 -17.94 -3.53
N TYR A 31 0.25 -18.13 -2.53
CA TYR A 31 0.02 -17.60 -1.19
C TYR A 31 -0.07 -16.07 -1.17
N GLY A 32 0.78 -15.39 -1.94
CA GLY A 32 0.71 -13.93 -2.10
C GLY A 32 -0.58 -13.47 -2.80
N LEU A 33 -1.01 -14.19 -3.85
CA LEU A 33 -2.24 -13.89 -4.57
C LEU A 33 -3.50 -14.14 -3.72
N ASP A 34 -3.51 -15.18 -2.89
CA ASP A 34 -4.61 -15.47 -1.96
C ASP A 34 -4.84 -14.29 -1.00
N TYR A 35 -3.77 -13.73 -0.42
CA TYR A 35 -3.88 -12.54 0.44
C TYR A 35 -4.42 -11.31 -0.29
N LEU A 36 -4.03 -11.11 -1.55
CA LEU A 36 -4.60 -10.04 -2.37
C LEU A 36 -6.09 -10.29 -2.66
N GLY A 37 -6.47 -11.54 -2.87
CA GLY A 37 -7.86 -11.97 -3.02
C GLY A 37 -8.69 -11.71 -1.76
N GLU A 38 -8.18 -12.07 -0.58
CA GLU A 38 -8.80 -11.78 0.71
C GLU A 38 -9.05 -10.28 0.94
N MET A 39 -8.15 -9.44 0.46
CA MET A 39 -8.31 -7.98 0.48
C MET A 39 -9.12 -7.44 -0.70
N GLN A 40 -9.74 -8.32 -1.51
CA GLN A 40 -10.59 -7.98 -2.65
C GLN A 40 -9.90 -7.06 -3.68
N PHE A 41 -8.60 -7.27 -3.94
CA PHE A 41 -7.93 -6.63 -5.05
C PHE A 41 -8.58 -7.07 -6.36
N GLN A 42 -9.01 -6.11 -7.15
CA GLN A 42 -9.65 -6.37 -8.44
C GLN A 42 -8.64 -6.31 -9.58
N LYS A 43 -9.03 -6.86 -10.73
CA LYS A 43 -8.24 -6.92 -11.95
C LYS A 43 -7.01 -7.84 -11.91
N LEU A 44 -6.87 -8.67 -10.86
CA LEU A 44 -5.86 -9.74 -10.87
C LEU A 44 -6.18 -10.73 -12.00
N THR A 45 -5.15 -11.14 -12.73
CA THR A 45 -5.27 -12.08 -13.86
C THR A 45 -4.28 -13.23 -13.68
N TYR A 46 -4.48 -14.33 -14.41
CA TYR A 46 -3.55 -15.45 -14.38
C TYR A 46 -2.13 -15.07 -14.85
N VAL A 47 -2.00 -13.98 -15.63
CA VAL A 47 -0.70 -13.46 -16.09
C VAL A 47 0.08 -12.84 -14.94
N ASP A 48 -0.60 -12.39 -13.89
CA ASP A 48 0.04 -11.84 -12.69
C ASP A 48 0.72 -12.93 -11.85
N ASN A 49 0.47 -14.21 -12.16
CA ASN A 49 1.21 -15.34 -11.57
C ASN A 49 2.66 -15.37 -12.09
N ASN A 50 3.41 -14.31 -11.77
CA ASN A 50 4.79 -14.12 -12.15
C ASN A 50 5.57 -13.49 -11.00
N VAL A 51 6.40 -14.28 -10.33
CA VAL A 51 7.10 -13.87 -9.11
C VAL A 51 7.90 -12.58 -9.25
N PRO A 52 8.76 -12.40 -10.26
CA PRO A 52 9.54 -11.17 -10.38
C PRO A 52 8.68 -9.93 -10.47
N SER A 53 7.62 -9.96 -11.26
CA SER A 53 6.75 -8.82 -11.50
C SER A 53 5.86 -8.53 -10.29
N LEU A 54 5.16 -9.54 -9.78
CA LEU A 54 4.24 -9.40 -8.65
C LEU A 54 4.95 -8.92 -7.38
N SER A 55 6.16 -9.42 -7.10
CA SER A 55 6.92 -9.08 -5.90
C SER A 55 7.26 -7.60 -5.75
N ILE A 56 7.26 -6.88 -6.86
CA ILE A 56 7.55 -5.44 -6.92
C ILE A 56 6.33 -4.60 -7.33
N GLY A 57 5.15 -5.21 -7.36
CA GLY A 57 3.89 -4.54 -7.67
C GLY A 57 3.61 -4.36 -9.17
N GLY A 58 4.24 -5.17 -10.03
CA GLY A 58 4.01 -5.14 -11.47
C GLY A 58 2.78 -5.97 -11.86
N PHE A 59 1.61 -5.38 -11.81
CA PHE A 59 0.35 -6.00 -12.22
C PHE A 59 0.05 -5.75 -13.69
N THR A 60 -0.47 -6.76 -14.38
CA THR A 60 -0.81 -6.69 -15.82
C THR A 60 -1.80 -5.57 -16.13
N ASN A 61 -2.86 -5.46 -15.35
CA ASN A 61 -3.90 -4.43 -15.51
C ASN A 61 -3.77 -3.26 -14.53
N GLY A 62 -2.62 -3.16 -13.84
CA GLY A 62 -2.43 -2.22 -12.74
C GLY A 62 -3.33 -2.52 -11.54
N VAL A 63 -3.33 -1.62 -10.57
CA VAL A 63 -4.19 -1.69 -9.37
C VAL A 63 -4.95 -0.39 -9.20
N ARG A 64 -6.13 -0.46 -8.61
CA ARG A 64 -6.88 0.75 -8.28
C ARG A 64 -6.29 1.37 -7.01
N VAL A 65 -6.21 2.71 -7.00
CA VAL A 65 -5.76 3.48 -5.82
C VAL A 65 -6.52 3.06 -4.57
N VAL A 66 -7.77 2.78 -4.75
CA VAL A 66 -8.69 2.37 -3.71
C VAL A 66 -8.41 0.96 -3.16
N ASP A 67 -7.91 0.03 -3.96
CA ASP A 67 -7.50 -1.29 -3.49
C ASP A 67 -6.19 -1.19 -2.68
N MET A 68 -5.29 -0.32 -3.11
CA MET A 68 -4.09 0.00 -2.31
C MET A 68 -4.45 0.62 -0.96
N ALA A 69 -5.38 1.58 -0.93
CA ALA A 69 -5.86 2.16 0.32
C ALA A 69 -6.47 1.12 1.26
N LYS A 70 -7.26 0.16 0.73
CA LYS A 70 -7.80 -0.97 1.50
C LYS A 70 -6.70 -1.86 2.07
N GLY A 71 -5.72 -2.26 1.25
CA GLY A 71 -4.61 -3.09 1.69
C GLY A 71 -3.83 -2.45 2.84
N TYR A 72 -3.50 -1.16 2.73
CA TYR A 72 -2.82 -0.44 3.79
C TYR A 72 -3.72 -0.17 5.01
N SER A 73 -5.03 0.02 4.82
CA SER A 73 -5.96 0.14 5.95
C SER A 73 -6.09 -1.17 6.72
N THR A 74 -5.97 -2.31 6.05
CA THR A 74 -5.95 -3.63 6.71
C THR A 74 -4.77 -3.74 7.67
N LEU A 75 -3.57 -3.27 7.26
CA LEU A 75 -2.40 -3.21 8.15
C LEU A 75 -2.62 -2.24 9.31
N ALA A 76 -3.14 -1.04 9.03
CA ALA A 76 -3.43 -0.02 10.04
C ALA A 76 -4.45 -0.50 11.09
N ASN A 77 -5.33 -1.41 10.71
CA ASN A 77 -6.42 -1.96 11.52
C ASN A 77 -6.08 -3.34 12.13
N GLY A 78 -4.81 -3.59 12.43
CA GLY A 78 -4.39 -4.85 13.08
C GLY A 78 -4.65 -6.10 12.24
N GLY A 79 -4.61 -6.00 10.93
CA GLY A 79 -4.83 -7.09 10.01
C GLY A 79 -6.29 -7.36 9.63
N VAL A 80 -7.23 -6.56 10.14
CA VAL A 80 -8.66 -6.67 9.81
C VAL A 80 -8.97 -5.87 8.56
N TYR A 81 -9.39 -6.57 7.51
CA TYR A 81 -9.93 -5.94 6.31
C TYR A 81 -11.36 -5.45 6.58
N ASN A 82 -11.64 -4.22 6.19
CA ASN A 82 -12.99 -3.66 6.16
C ASN A 82 -13.34 -3.29 4.72
N ASP A 83 -14.47 -3.79 4.26
CA ASP A 83 -14.99 -3.33 2.99
C ASP A 83 -15.42 -1.86 3.11
N ARG A 84 -15.31 -1.13 2.00
CA ARG A 84 -15.61 0.30 2.00
C ARG A 84 -17.04 0.55 1.57
N THR A 85 -17.64 1.52 2.22
CA THR A 85 -18.87 2.12 1.76
C THR A 85 -18.80 3.63 1.84
N CYS A 86 -19.32 4.31 0.83
CA CYS A 86 -19.58 5.77 0.89
C CYS A 86 -20.99 6.03 1.43
N ILE A 87 -21.81 4.99 1.54
CA ILE A 87 -23.20 5.08 2.00
C ILE A 87 -23.32 4.28 3.29
N ILE A 88 -23.58 4.94 4.40
CA ILE A 88 -23.72 4.31 5.71
C ILE A 88 -25.12 3.76 5.89
N LYS A 89 -26.13 4.53 5.50
CA LYS A 89 -27.54 4.15 5.60
C LYS A 89 -28.39 4.87 4.56
N ILE A 90 -29.51 4.30 4.25
CA ILE A 90 -30.57 4.90 3.43
C ILE A 90 -31.83 4.91 4.26
N GLU A 91 -32.43 6.08 4.48
CA GLU A 91 -33.65 6.28 5.26
C GLU A 91 -34.75 6.85 4.38
N HIS A 92 -35.99 6.53 4.69
CA HIS A 92 -37.14 7.15 4.08
C HIS A 92 -37.32 8.57 4.60
N GLU A 93 -37.65 9.50 3.71
CA GLU A 93 -37.81 10.92 4.04
C GLU A 93 -38.94 11.19 5.03
N HIS A 94 -40.03 10.41 4.98
CA HIS A 94 -41.23 10.71 5.75
C HIS A 94 -41.31 10.04 7.13
N ASP A 95 -40.71 8.87 7.29
CA ASP A 95 -40.85 8.07 8.51
C ASP A 95 -39.49 7.73 9.17
N GLY A 96 -38.40 8.09 8.50
CA GLY A 96 -37.04 7.73 8.97
C GLY A 96 -36.76 6.24 9.00
N GLU A 97 -37.64 5.41 8.40
CA GLU A 97 -37.46 3.99 8.37
C GLU A 97 -36.21 3.63 7.54
N LEU A 98 -35.41 2.74 8.09
CA LEU A 98 -34.18 2.28 7.44
C LEU A 98 -34.51 1.38 6.27
N THR A 99 -34.33 1.87 5.04
CA THR A 99 -34.56 1.09 3.83
C THR A 99 -33.50 -0.02 3.67
N LYS A 100 -32.25 0.28 4.05
CA LYS A 100 -31.13 -0.67 3.94
C LYS A 100 -29.99 -0.30 4.88
N ASP A 101 -29.58 -1.25 5.71
CA ASP A 101 -28.33 -1.18 6.47
C ASP A 101 -27.17 -1.69 5.56
N LEU A 102 -26.23 -0.80 5.28
CA LEU A 102 -25.08 -1.08 4.41
C LEU A 102 -23.79 -1.22 5.22
N LYS A 103 -23.89 -1.89 6.38
CA LYS A 103 -22.69 -2.17 7.18
C LYS A 103 -21.65 -2.86 6.33
N PRO A 104 -20.42 -2.33 6.27
CA PRO A 104 -19.34 -2.97 5.56
C PRO A 104 -19.01 -4.32 6.19
N SER A 105 -18.70 -5.32 5.35
CA SER A 105 -18.17 -6.58 5.83
C SER A 105 -16.74 -6.39 6.36
N ALA A 106 -16.41 -7.12 7.41
CA ALA A 106 -15.07 -7.13 7.99
C ALA A 106 -14.62 -8.56 8.27
N HIS A 107 -13.35 -8.86 8.01
CA HIS A 107 -12.76 -10.16 8.34
C HIS A 107 -11.25 -10.02 8.57
N GLN A 108 -10.67 -10.97 9.32
CA GLN A 108 -9.25 -11.01 9.59
C GLN A 108 -8.50 -11.55 8.37
N VAL A 109 -7.56 -10.77 7.85
CA VAL A 109 -6.65 -11.16 6.75
C VAL A 109 -5.28 -11.51 7.30
N TYR A 110 -4.68 -10.64 8.10
CA TYR A 110 -3.40 -10.88 8.76
C TYR A 110 -3.62 -11.09 10.25
N ARG A 111 -2.74 -11.86 10.87
CA ARG A 111 -2.65 -11.87 12.32
C ARG A 111 -2.27 -10.48 12.81
N ASP A 112 -2.77 -10.08 13.96
CA ASP A 112 -2.50 -8.77 14.57
C ASP A 112 -1.01 -8.54 14.84
N ASP A 113 -0.31 -9.58 15.31
CA ASP A 113 1.14 -9.54 15.52
C ASP A 113 1.92 -9.32 14.22
N SER A 114 1.49 -9.96 13.13
CA SER A 114 2.10 -9.79 11.81
C SER A 114 1.87 -8.39 11.25
N ALA A 115 0.65 -7.87 11.39
CA ALA A 115 0.32 -6.50 10.99
C ALA A 115 1.10 -5.47 11.82
N PHE A 116 1.26 -5.73 13.14
CA PHE A 116 2.07 -4.90 14.02
C PHE A 116 3.55 -4.89 13.62
N MET A 117 4.15 -6.07 13.39
CA MET A 117 5.54 -6.18 12.97
C MET A 117 5.80 -5.47 11.65
N LEU A 118 4.91 -5.62 10.67
CA LEU A 118 5.05 -4.95 9.38
C LEU A 118 4.88 -3.44 9.52
N THR A 119 3.94 -2.98 10.33
CA THR A 119 3.76 -1.55 10.68
C THR A 119 5.03 -0.97 11.28
N ASP A 120 5.66 -1.69 12.21
CA ASP A 120 6.91 -1.25 12.83
C ASP A 120 8.07 -1.16 11.82
N VAL A 121 8.16 -2.09 10.87
CA VAL A 121 9.11 -2.00 9.77
C VAL A 121 8.82 -0.80 8.87
N LEU A 122 7.54 -0.56 8.52
CA LEU A 122 7.13 0.54 7.65
C LEU A 122 7.33 1.93 8.26
N LYS A 123 7.35 2.08 9.59
CA LYS A 123 7.80 3.32 10.25
C LYS A 123 9.24 3.66 9.90
N GLY A 124 10.08 2.64 9.75
CA GLY A 124 11.48 2.80 9.39
C GLY A 124 11.69 3.47 8.04
N THR A 125 10.71 3.47 7.14
CA THR A 125 10.81 4.18 5.85
C THR A 125 10.93 5.69 6.03
N PHE A 126 10.40 6.26 7.11
CA PHE A 126 10.48 7.68 7.45
C PHE A 126 11.60 8.00 8.42
N THR A 127 11.93 7.09 9.32
CA THR A 127 12.83 7.37 10.45
C THR A 127 14.27 6.91 10.23
N ALA A 128 14.50 5.89 9.40
CA ALA A 128 15.85 5.41 9.13
C ALA A 128 16.60 6.35 8.18
N ALA A 129 17.90 6.54 8.41
CA ALA A 129 18.75 7.38 7.57
C ALA A 129 18.84 6.93 6.10
N TYR A 130 18.51 5.68 5.82
CA TYR A 130 18.44 5.08 4.48
C TYR A 130 17.00 4.82 4.01
N GLY A 131 16.01 5.37 4.71
CA GLY A 131 14.60 5.20 4.39
C GLY A 131 14.20 5.96 3.14
N THR A 132 13.33 5.36 2.31
CA THR A 132 12.87 5.98 1.06
C THR A 132 11.93 7.18 1.27
N GLY A 133 11.43 7.36 2.48
CA GLY A 133 10.59 8.48 2.91
C GLY A 133 11.26 9.33 3.98
N GLN A 134 12.60 9.32 4.10
CA GLN A 134 13.31 10.12 5.07
C GLN A 134 12.98 11.62 4.92
N GLY A 135 12.66 12.26 6.04
CA GLY A 135 12.29 13.68 6.06
C GLY A 135 10.80 13.96 5.74
N LEU A 136 10.02 12.92 5.48
CA LEU A 136 8.57 13.03 5.24
C LEU A 136 7.75 12.82 6.54
N GLY A 137 8.34 13.09 7.70
CA GLY A 137 7.62 13.03 8.98
C GLY A 137 6.43 13.99 9.01
N LEU A 138 5.40 13.61 9.75
CA LEU A 138 4.27 14.50 10.04
C LEU A 138 4.66 15.51 11.10
N ASP A 139 4.07 16.70 11.02
CA ASP A 139 4.15 17.69 12.08
C ASP A 139 3.67 17.07 13.41
N ASN A 140 4.22 17.53 14.52
CA ASN A 140 3.92 17.07 15.88
C ASN A 140 4.34 15.62 16.21
N ASP A 141 5.38 15.11 15.57
CA ASP A 141 5.94 13.77 15.84
C ASP A 141 4.92 12.63 15.79
N MET A 142 3.84 12.79 15.02
CA MET A 142 2.82 11.74 14.88
C MET A 142 3.42 10.52 14.16
N PRO A 143 3.37 9.34 14.77
CA PRO A 143 3.88 8.15 14.12
C PRO A 143 3.12 7.84 12.84
N ALA A 144 3.87 7.64 11.75
CA ALA A 144 3.34 7.23 10.46
C ALA A 144 4.09 5.99 9.96
N ALA A 145 3.39 5.16 9.20
CA ALA A 145 3.96 4.02 8.52
C ALA A 145 3.56 4.11 7.04
N GLY A 146 4.44 3.73 6.13
CA GLY A 146 4.12 3.82 4.71
C GLY A 146 5.24 3.35 3.81
N LYS A 147 4.97 3.37 2.50
CA LYS A 147 5.87 2.92 1.46
C LYS A 147 5.72 3.76 0.22
N THR A 148 6.84 4.11 -0.37
CA THR A 148 6.93 4.71 -1.70
C THR A 148 7.02 3.63 -2.76
N GLY A 149 6.52 3.91 -3.96
CA GLY A 149 6.71 3.11 -5.16
C GLY A 149 7.04 4.00 -6.35
N THR A 150 7.98 3.56 -7.19
CA THR A 150 8.32 4.26 -8.44
C THR A 150 8.74 3.20 -9.45
N THR A 151 8.13 3.18 -10.63
CA THR A 151 8.53 2.30 -11.72
C THR A 151 9.85 2.73 -12.33
N ASN A 152 10.59 1.80 -12.96
CA ASN A 152 11.94 2.02 -13.49
C ASN A 152 12.07 3.24 -14.42
N SER A 153 11.02 3.62 -15.10
CA SER A 153 11.00 4.78 -16.00
C SER A 153 10.16 5.93 -15.44
N SER A 154 9.92 5.95 -14.12
CA SER A 154 9.04 6.93 -13.46
C SER A 154 7.71 7.14 -14.20
N LYS A 155 7.13 6.08 -14.73
CA LYS A 155 5.81 6.13 -15.39
C LYS A 155 4.67 6.14 -14.40
N ASP A 156 4.89 5.45 -13.27
CA ASP A 156 3.97 5.37 -12.16
C ASP A 156 4.72 5.69 -10.88
N THR A 157 4.12 6.54 -10.09
CA THR A 157 4.65 6.95 -8.81
C THR A 157 3.59 6.81 -7.76
N TRP A 158 3.91 6.09 -6.69
CA TRP A 158 3.00 5.75 -5.61
C TRP A 158 3.52 6.21 -4.26
N PHE A 159 2.60 6.61 -3.44
CA PHE A 159 2.79 6.69 -2.00
C PHE A 159 1.58 6.08 -1.32
N CYS A 160 1.80 5.12 -0.41
CA CYS A 160 0.77 4.55 0.44
C CYS A 160 1.25 4.64 1.88
N GLY A 161 0.41 5.16 2.76
CA GLY A 161 0.78 5.32 4.15
C GLY A 161 -0.42 5.49 5.06
N TYR A 162 -0.18 5.37 6.35
CA TYR A 162 -1.21 5.51 7.37
C TYR A 162 -0.65 6.03 8.69
N THR A 163 -1.52 6.62 9.43
CA THR A 163 -1.34 7.00 10.82
C THR A 163 -2.32 6.18 11.68
N ARG A 164 -2.42 6.51 12.94
CA ARG A 164 -3.47 5.97 13.82
C ARG A 164 -4.90 6.32 13.36
N TYR A 165 -5.06 7.38 12.57
CA TYR A 165 -6.38 7.95 12.25
C TYR A 165 -6.76 7.84 10.79
N TYR A 166 -5.80 7.87 9.88
CA TYR A 166 -6.04 7.97 8.44
C TYR A 166 -5.14 7.04 7.67
N THR A 167 -5.69 6.48 6.59
CA THR A 167 -4.94 5.75 5.56
C THR A 167 -5.04 6.51 4.24
N THR A 168 -3.92 6.64 3.54
CA THR A 168 -3.81 7.34 2.28
C THR A 168 -3.14 6.45 1.24
N ALA A 169 -3.64 6.50 0.02
CA ALA A 169 -2.95 6.00 -1.16
C ALA A 169 -3.01 7.07 -2.25
N ILE A 170 -1.86 7.41 -2.81
CA ILE A 170 -1.70 8.42 -3.86
C ILE A 170 -1.00 7.76 -5.03
N TRP A 171 -1.53 7.98 -6.22
CA TRP A 171 -0.90 7.61 -7.48
C TRP A 171 -0.77 8.84 -8.37
N VAL A 172 0.40 8.97 -8.99
CA VAL A 172 0.65 9.96 -10.04
C VAL A 172 1.19 9.23 -11.26
N GLY A 173 0.55 9.46 -12.39
CA GLY A 173 0.86 8.85 -13.66
C GLY A 173 -0.04 9.39 -14.77
N TYR A 174 0.12 8.85 -15.96
CA TYR A 174 -0.73 9.12 -17.10
C TYR A 174 -1.52 7.88 -17.48
N ASP A 175 -2.76 8.04 -17.95
CA ASP A 175 -3.59 6.93 -18.46
C ASP A 175 -2.88 6.15 -19.58
N ILE A 176 -2.15 6.87 -20.44
CA ILE A 176 -1.20 6.30 -21.38
C ILE A 176 0.18 6.48 -20.79
N PRO A 177 0.88 5.40 -20.38
CA PRO A 177 2.13 5.48 -19.65
C PRO A 177 3.18 6.34 -20.33
N ARG A 178 3.64 7.39 -19.64
CA ARG A 178 4.70 8.31 -20.09
C ARG A 178 5.74 8.48 -18.99
N ASN A 179 6.99 8.70 -19.39
CA ASN A 179 8.04 9.00 -18.42
C ASN A 179 7.80 10.35 -17.75
N MET A 180 7.97 10.40 -16.44
CA MET A 180 7.87 11.60 -15.61
C MET A 180 9.22 11.85 -14.92
N PRO A 181 10.24 12.38 -15.67
CA PRO A 181 11.56 12.58 -15.09
C PRO A 181 11.49 13.55 -13.91
N GLY A 182 12.17 13.18 -12.81
CA GLY A 182 12.19 14.01 -11.58
C GLY A 182 10.99 13.81 -10.65
N ILE A 183 10.02 12.97 -10.99
CA ILE A 183 8.89 12.65 -10.11
C ILE A 183 9.12 11.29 -9.46
N TYR A 184 9.19 11.26 -8.14
CA TYR A 184 9.43 10.07 -7.32
C TYR A 184 8.39 9.96 -6.22
N GLY A 185 8.14 8.75 -5.72
CA GLY A 185 7.12 8.48 -4.69
C GLY A 185 7.30 9.29 -3.40
N CYS A 186 8.53 9.67 -3.06
CA CYS A 186 8.79 10.53 -1.91
C CYS A 186 8.29 11.97 -2.09
N LEU A 187 8.17 12.47 -3.31
CA LEU A 187 7.70 13.84 -3.58
C LEU A 187 6.18 13.98 -3.43
N LEU A 188 5.42 12.89 -3.51
CA LEU A 188 3.96 12.92 -3.41
C LEU A 188 3.45 13.35 -2.04
N TYR A 189 4.28 13.23 -1.03
CA TYR A 189 3.93 13.61 0.34
C TYR A 189 4.21 15.10 0.64
N THR A 190 5.21 15.68 -0.01
CA THR A 190 5.73 17.02 0.31
C THR A 190 5.46 18.07 -0.76
N SER A 191 4.85 17.70 -1.90
CA SER A 191 4.55 18.70 -2.92
C SER A 191 3.46 19.65 -2.39
N PRO A 192 3.80 20.91 -2.09
CA PRO A 192 2.76 21.91 -1.97
C PRO A 192 2.03 21.89 -3.32
N SER A 193 0.70 21.80 -3.28
CA SER A 193 -0.12 22.09 -4.44
C SER A 193 0.41 23.37 -5.07
N PRO A 194 0.74 23.42 -6.37
CA PRO A 194 1.02 24.69 -6.99
C PRO A 194 -0.24 25.53 -6.79
N ARG A 195 -0.18 26.40 -5.82
CA ARG A 195 -1.10 27.50 -5.77
C ARG A 195 -0.51 28.54 -6.72
N ASP A 196 -1.14 28.58 -7.90
CA ASP A 196 -1.13 29.63 -8.93
C ASP A 196 0.24 30.15 -9.41
#